data_4d381695b4bec8384fd16b8369a25b78
#
_entry.id   4d381695b4bec8384fd16b8369a25b78
#
_cell.length_a   1.000
_cell.length_b   1.000
_cell.length_c   1.000
_cell.angle_alpha   90.00
_cell.angle_beta   90.00
_cell.angle_gamma   90.00
#
_symmetry.space_group_name_H-M   'P 1'
#
loop_
_entity.id
_entity.type
_entity.pdbx_description
1 polymer ?
#
loop_
_entity_poly.entity_id
_entity_poly.type
_entity_poly.pdbx_seq_one_letter_code
_entity_poly.pdbx_strand_id
1 'polypeptide(L)'
;MEAMDGKYLELVQNCINYARSFMTLPEPIESYFEDCPSDRFKTMDNAAEGCGNKLYFNKPWFTGQDRWENHRVDIEFFIFHELRHLHQHYEIALLDSNNIVHEDISTIVSWKNGFINYTRNEGGSTQAVNLSQEVEIDANAYALCLSNMLHISDNIELRFSVPQEAMDLADPRSRQYYENRPELKRYIDKLKRDAGQPVVRKPERNELCPCGSGKKFKKCCIGKGIYD
;
A
#
# COMPACT_ATOMS: atom_id res chain seq x y z
N MET A 1 7.81 -10.33 28.61
CA MET A 1 8.44 -9.76 27.42
C MET A 1 8.18 -10.60 26.17
N GLU A 2 8.31 -11.93 26.22
CA GLU A 2 8.06 -12.85 25.09
C GLU A 2 6.60 -12.87 24.55
N ALA A 3 5.59 -12.67 25.38
CA ALA A 3 4.19 -12.74 24.94
C ALA A 3 3.73 -11.50 24.11
N MET A 4 4.40 -10.37 24.26
CA MET A 4 4.06 -9.13 23.54
C MET A 4 4.62 -9.14 22.11
N ASP A 5 5.78 -9.74 21.91
CA ASP A 5 6.39 -9.84 20.58
C ASP A 5 5.61 -10.82 19.67
N GLY A 6 4.97 -11.84 20.24
CA GLY A 6 4.21 -12.86 19.49
C GLY A 6 3.05 -12.29 18.68
N LYS A 7 2.23 -11.41 19.27
CA LYS A 7 1.06 -10.82 18.57
C LYS A 7 1.46 -9.90 17.40
N TYR A 8 2.56 -9.17 17.54
CA TYR A 8 3.08 -8.31 16.46
C TYR A 8 3.69 -9.15 15.33
N LEU A 9 4.43 -10.21 15.66
CA LEU A 9 4.95 -11.12 14.64
C LEU A 9 3.84 -11.83 13.87
N GLU A 10 2.77 -12.24 14.55
CA GLU A 10 1.58 -12.81 13.90
C GLU A 10 0.93 -11.78 12.94
N LEU A 11 0.76 -10.52 13.38
CA LEU A 11 0.24 -9.47 12.53
C LEU A 11 1.11 -9.24 11.31
N VAL A 12 2.43 -9.12 11.48
CA VAL A 12 3.38 -8.98 10.37
C VAL A 12 3.25 -10.14 9.40
N GLN A 13 3.19 -11.39 9.90
CA GLN A 13 3.03 -12.56 9.04
C GLN A 13 1.69 -12.55 8.28
N ASN A 14 0.61 -12.12 8.93
CA ASN A 14 -0.69 -11.99 8.28
C ASN A 14 -0.66 -10.92 7.18
N CYS A 15 -0.02 -9.77 7.42
CA CYS A 15 0.17 -8.73 6.40
C CYS A 15 1.03 -9.23 5.23
N ILE A 16 2.11 -9.97 5.49
CA ILE A 16 2.96 -10.59 4.45
C ILE A 16 2.13 -11.54 3.59
N ASN A 17 1.38 -12.45 4.22
CA ASN A 17 0.55 -13.43 3.52
C ASN A 17 -0.55 -12.74 2.69
N TYR A 18 -1.15 -11.69 3.22
CA TYR A 18 -2.14 -10.88 2.51
C TYR A 18 -1.51 -10.18 1.30
N ALA A 19 -0.39 -9.49 1.48
CA ALA A 19 0.30 -8.75 0.43
C ALA A 19 0.77 -9.66 -0.73
N ARG A 20 1.20 -10.89 -0.43
CA ARG A 20 1.58 -11.90 -1.45
C ARG A 20 0.46 -12.27 -2.42
N SER A 21 -0.79 -12.02 -2.06
CA SER A 21 -1.91 -12.20 -2.98
C SER A 21 -1.97 -11.13 -4.08
N PHE A 22 -1.20 -10.07 -3.96
CA PHE A 22 -1.28 -8.89 -4.83
C PHE A 22 0.07 -8.42 -5.40
N MET A 23 1.18 -8.82 -4.78
CA MET A 23 2.52 -8.46 -5.25
C MET A 23 3.52 -9.60 -4.99
N THR A 24 4.55 -9.66 -5.82
CA THR A 24 5.67 -10.60 -5.65
C THR A 24 6.59 -10.09 -4.56
N LEU A 25 6.94 -10.94 -3.62
CA LEU A 25 7.83 -10.61 -2.51
C LEU A 25 9.00 -11.59 -2.45
N PRO A 26 10.19 -11.16 -1.99
CA PRO A 26 11.30 -12.07 -1.78
C PRO A 26 10.97 -13.15 -0.74
N GLU A 27 11.66 -14.26 -0.80
CA GLU A 27 11.52 -15.36 0.17
C GLU A 27 12.90 -15.82 0.67
N PRO A 28 13.03 -16.12 1.96
CA PRO A 28 12.10 -15.79 3.06
C PRO A 28 12.11 -14.29 3.41
N ILE A 29 11.04 -13.78 4.05
CA ILE A 29 11.06 -12.46 4.69
C ILE A 29 11.33 -12.66 6.18
N GLU A 30 12.35 -11.99 6.69
CA GLU A 30 12.72 -11.99 8.10
C GLU A 30 12.26 -10.69 8.76
N SER A 31 11.77 -10.75 9.99
CA SER A 31 11.24 -9.58 10.73
C SER A 31 11.93 -9.39 12.06
N TYR A 32 12.35 -8.16 12.34
CA TYR A 32 13.11 -7.80 13.52
C TYR A 32 12.49 -6.59 14.22
N PHE A 33 12.45 -6.64 15.56
CA PHE A 33 12.09 -5.50 16.39
C PHE A 33 13.34 -4.95 17.07
N GLU A 34 13.65 -3.68 16.80
CA GLU A 34 14.80 -2.99 17.36
C GLU A 34 14.35 -1.91 18.35
N ASP A 35 15.14 -1.72 19.41
CA ASP A 35 14.94 -0.61 20.35
C ASP A 35 15.31 0.72 19.68
N CYS A 36 14.72 1.81 20.16
CA CYS A 36 15.04 3.17 19.73
C CYS A 36 15.57 3.98 20.95
N PRO A 37 16.71 4.67 20.86
CA PRO A 37 17.56 4.82 19.66
C PRO A 37 18.40 3.58 19.33
N SER A 38 18.60 3.33 18.04
CA SER A 38 19.51 2.32 17.52
C SER A 38 20.32 2.90 16.35
N ASP A 39 21.16 2.10 15.71
CA ASP A 39 21.86 2.54 14.51
C ASP A 39 20.90 2.81 13.35
N ARG A 40 19.77 2.12 13.29
CA ARG A 40 18.72 2.26 12.29
C ARG A 40 17.69 3.32 12.65
N PHE A 41 17.13 3.24 13.86
CA PHE A 41 16.10 4.13 14.33
C PHE A 41 16.69 5.17 15.31
N LYS A 42 16.94 6.39 14.83
CA LYS A 42 17.49 7.47 15.64
C LYS A 42 16.41 8.16 16.48
N THR A 43 15.20 8.21 15.95
CA THR A 43 14.05 8.89 16.56
C THR A 43 12.80 8.01 16.48
N MET A 44 11.73 8.44 17.17
CA MET A 44 10.41 7.79 17.12
C MET A 44 9.63 8.10 15.84
N ASP A 45 10.16 8.94 14.94
CA ASP A 45 9.44 9.37 13.75
C ASP A 45 9.40 8.29 12.66
N ASN A 46 10.37 7.37 12.69
CA ASN A 46 10.42 6.23 11.76
C ASN A 46 9.84 4.98 12.41
N ALA A 47 8.75 4.47 11.87
CA ALA A 47 8.06 3.29 12.37
C ALA A 47 8.75 1.99 11.98
N ALA A 48 9.21 1.89 10.73
CA ALA A 48 9.77 0.68 10.16
C ALA A 48 10.79 1.01 9.04
N GLU A 49 11.52 0.00 8.58
CA GLU A 49 12.41 0.06 7.42
C GLU A 49 12.49 -1.32 6.75
N GLY A 50 12.26 -1.36 5.44
CA GLY A 50 12.46 -2.55 4.60
C GLY A 50 13.81 -2.53 3.89
N CYS A 51 14.57 -3.63 3.96
CA CYS A 51 15.87 -3.75 3.29
C CYS A 51 16.13 -5.19 2.83
N GLY A 52 16.28 -5.38 1.52
CA GLY A 52 16.50 -6.71 0.93
C GLY A 52 15.30 -7.63 1.13
N ASN A 53 15.44 -8.63 1.98
CA ASN A 53 14.35 -9.51 2.41
C ASN A 53 14.02 -9.36 3.90
N LYS A 54 14.38 -8.23 4.52
CA LYS A 54 14.23 -8.00 5.95
C LYS A 54 13.34 -6.80 6.23
N LEU A 55 12.49 -6.96 7.22
CA LEU A 55 11.68 -5.90 7.82
C LEU A 55 12.22 -5.59 9.21
N TYR A 56 12.46 -4.33 9.47
CA TYR A 56 12.89 -3.83 10.76
C TYR A 56 11.80 -2.90 11.32
N PHE A 57 11.43 -3.11 12.56
CA PHE A 57 10.39 -2.34 13.23
C PHE A 57 10.95 -1.63 14.44
N ASN A 58 10.64 -0.34 14.57
CA ASN A 58 10.95 0.45 15.75
C ASN A 58 10.04 -0.03 16.90
N LYS A 59 10.59 -0.84 17.80
CA LYS A 59 9.83 -1.49 18.87
C LYS A 59 9.07 -0.50 19.75
N PRO A 60 9.69 0.58 20.29
CA PRO A 60 8.96 1.58 21.06
C PRO A 60 7.83 2.26 20.29
N TRP A 61 8.00 2.49 18.98
CA TRP A 61 6.93 3.04 18.15
C TRP A 61 5.73 2.09 18.06
N PHE A 62 5.97 0.81 17.78
CA PHE A 62 4.94 -0.22 17.64
C PHE A 62 4.22 -0.52 18.96
N THR A 63 4.94 -0.53 20.09
CA THR A 63 4.41 -0.94 21.38
C THR A 63 3.93 0.23 22.25
N GLY A 64 4.23 1.47 21.85
CA GLY A 64 3.86 2.68 22.60
C GLY A 64 2.44 3.15 22.35
N GLN A 65 1.96 4.00 23.29
CA GLN A 65 0.71 4.77 23.15
C GLN A 65 -0.54 3.96 22.79
N ASP A 66 -0.68 2.76 23.33
CA ASP A 66 -1.84 1.88 23.06
C ASP A 66 -2.13 1.71 21.56
N ARG A 67 -1.07 1.69 20.72
CA ARG A 67 -1.22 1.60 19.25
C ARG A 67 -1.95 0.34 18.84
N TRP A 68 -1.72 -0.73 19.52
CA TRP A 68 -2.40 -1.99 19.21
C TRP A 68 -3.91 -1.88 19.34
N GLU A 69 -4.39 -1.23 20.39
CA GLU A 69 -5.82 -1.11 20.72
C GLU A 69 -6.49 0.00 19.88
N ASN A 70 -5.81 1.10 19.62
CA ASN A 70 -6.40 2.31 19.05
C ASN A 70 -5.92 2.67 17.64
N HIS A 71 -4.78 2.12 17.20
CA HIS A 71 -4.11 2.51 15.96
C HIS A 71 -3.57 1.30 15.18
N ARG A 72 -4.21 0.15 15.27
CA ARG A 72 -3.79 -1.07 14.58
C ARG A 72 -3.69 -0.88 13.08
N VAL A 73 -4.57 -0.10 12.48
CA VAL A 73 -4.58 0.22 11.05
C VAL A 73 -3.30 0.95 10.64
N ASP A 74 -2.74 1.82 11.49
CA ASP A 74 -1.44 2.45 11.27
C ASP A 74 -0.32 1.40 11.20
N ILE A 75 -0.33 0.43 12.11
CA ILE A 75 0.66 -0.65 12.14
C ILE A 75 0.61 -1.44 10.83
N GLU A 76 -0.58 -1.82 10.39
CA GLU A 76 -0.80 -2.56 9.13
C GLU A 76 -0.36 -1.73 7.92
N PHE A 77 -0.69 -0.42 7.90
CA PHE A 77 -0.26 0.49 6.84
C PHE A 77 1.27 0.54 6.71
N PHE A 78 2.00 0.73 7.81
CA PHE A 78 3.46 0.79 7.76
C PHE A 78 4.08 -0.57 7.39
N ILE A 79 3.48 -1.69 7.79
CA ILE A 79 3.92 -3.01 7.31
C ILE A 79 3.75 -3.12 5.80
N PHE A 80 2.59 -2.73 5.23
CA PHE A 80 2.36 -2.75 3.77
C PHE A 80 3.28 -1.80 3.01
N HIS A 81 3.57 -0.62 3.59
CA HIS A 81 4.51 0.34 3.04
C HIS A 81 5.91 -0.29 2.88
N GLU A 82 6.44 -0.89 3.94
CA GLU A 82 7.75 -1.54 3.88
C GLU A 82 7.77 -2.77 2.99
N LEU A 83 6.69 -3.54 2.96
CA LEU A 83 6.55 -4.65 2.01
C LEU A 83 6.58 -4.17 0.56
N ARG A 84 6.04 -2.98 0.27
CA ARG A 84 6.14 -2.40 -1.07
C ARG A 84 7.58 -2.03 -1.42
N HIS A 85 8.37 -1.51 -0.48
CA HIS A 85 9.81 -1.29 -0.70
C HIS A 85 10.56 -2.60 -0.95
N LEU A 86 10.26 -3.67 -0.21
CA LEU A 86 10.85 -4.99 -0.51
C LEU A 86 10.51 -5.46 -1.93
N HIS A 87 9.26 -5.28 -2.36
CA HIS A 87 8.84 -5.59 -3.72
C HIS A 87 9.59 -4.76 -4.78
N GLN A 88 9.70 -3.44 -4.57
CA GLN A 88 10.42 -2.54 -5.47
C GLN A 88 11.88 -2.98 -5.64
N HIS A 89 12.58 -3.24 -4.55
CA HIS A 89 13.96 -3.74 -4.58
C HIS A 89 14.07 -5.11 -5.24
N TYR A 90 13.12 -5.99 -4.98
CA TYR A 90 13.09 -7.33 -5.57
C TYR A 90 12.92 -7.28 -7.09
N GLU A 91 11.96 -6.49 -7.59
CA GLU A 91 11.76 -6.31 -9.04
C GLU A 91 12.97 -5.67 -9.73
N ILE A 92 13.64 -4.70 -9.08
CA ILE A 92 14.90 -4.12 -9.58
C ILE A 92 15.97 -5.21 -9.69
N ALA A 93 16.12 -6.06 -8.66
CA ALA A 93 17.10 -7.14 -8.67
C ALA A 93 16.81 -8.20 -9.74
N LEU A 94 15.53 -8.52 -9.96
CA LEU A 94 15.11 -9.41 -11.06
C LEU A 94 15.48 -8.81 -12.42
N LEU A 95 15.17 -7.53 -12.65
CA LEU A 95 15.51 -6.83 -13.89
C LEU A 95 17.03 -6.82 -14.13
N ASP A 96 17.81 -6.48 -13.11
CA ASP A 96 19.29 -6.41 -13.21
C ASP A 96 19.92 -7.78 -13.46
N SER A 97 19.26 -8.85 -13.05
CA SER A 97 19.70 -10.24 -13.26
C SER A 97 19.12 -10.88 -14.53
N ASN A 98 18.41 -10.11 -15.38
CA ASN A 98 17.69 -10.61 -16.57
C ASN A 98 16.69 -11.73 -16.26
N ASN A 99 16.07 -11.70 -15.08
CA ASN A 99 14.99 -12.59 -14.71
C ASN A 99 13.62 -12.00 -15.12
N ILE A 100 12.58 -12.83 -15.02
CA ILE A 100 11.20 -12.40 -15.31
C ILE A 100 10.75 -11.42 -14.22
N VAL A 101 10.35 -10.23 -14.64
CA VAL A 101 9.76 -9.19 -13.78
C VAL A 101 8.22 -9.25 -13.82
N HIS A 102 7.57 -8.72 -12.79
CA HIS A 102 6.12 -8.78 -12.62
C HIS A 102 5.45 -7.39 -12.72
N GLU A 103 6.28 -6.34 -12.77
CA GLU A 103 5.83 -4.96 -12.99
C GLU A 103 6.34 -4.44 -14.34
N ASP A 104 5.77 -3.34 -14.82
CA ASP A 104 6.21 -2.70 -16.06
C ASP A 104 7.67 -2.23 -15.93
N ILE A 105 8.50 -2.52 -16.93
CA ILE A 105 9.93 -2.18 -16.95
C ILE A 105 10.14 -0.67 -16.72
N SER A 106 9.29 0.19 -17.28
CA SER A 106 9.36 1.64 -17.07
C SER A 106 9.16 2.04 -15.62
N THR A 107 8.27 1.35 -14.91
CA THR A 107 8.01 1.52 -13.47
C THR A 107 9.24 1.10 -12.66
N ILE A 108 9.81 -0.08 -12.94
CA ILE A 108 10.99 -0.60 -12.25
C ILE A 108 12.20 0.33 -12.46
N VAL A 109 12.39 0.83 -13.69
CA VAL A 109 13.46 1.80 -13.99
C VAL A 109 13.26 3.12 -13.24
N SER A 110 12.01 3.59 -13.10
CA SER A 110 11.69 4.77 -12.29
C SER A 110 12.05 4.56 -10.82
N TRP A 111 11.70 3.41 -10.24
CA TRP A 111 12.08 3.07 -8.85
C TRP A 111 13.60 3.00 -8.68
N LYS A 112 14.30 2.34 -9.60
CA LYS A 112 15.76 2.25 -9.57
C LYS A 112 16.41 3.64 -9.55
N ASN A 113 15.94 4.55 -10.40
CA ASN A 113 16.43 5.93 -10.42
C ASN A 113 16.05 6.69 -9.12
N GLY A 114 14.88 6.44 -8.56
CA GLY A 114 14.44 6.98 -7.28
C GLY A 114 15.36 6.57 -6.14
N PHE A 115 15.73 5.28 -6.06
CA PHE A 115 16.64 4.79 -5.01
C PHE A 115 18.09 5.28 -5.17
N ILE A 116 18.58 5.54 -6.39
CA ILE A 116 19.92 6.12 -6.61
C ILE A 116 20.01 7.52 -5.98
N ASN A 117 18.93 8.29 -6.02
CA ASN A 117 18.87 9.66 -5.52
C ASN A 117 18.06 9.76 -4.20
N TYR A 118 17.92 8.66 -3.49
CA TYR A 118 17.04 8.57 -2.33
C TYR A 118 17.50 9.47 -1.18
N THR A 119 16.60 10.32 -0.71
CA THR A 119 16.80 11.17 0.46
C THR A 119 16.05 10.55 1.65
N ARG A 120 16.77 10.12 2.68
CA ARG A 120 16.16 9.63 3.92
C ARG A 120 15.46 10.77 4.68
N ASN A 121 14.38 10.41 5.35
CA ASN A 121 13.74 11.32 6.28
C ASN A 121 14.56 11.37 7.59
N GLU A 122 15.28 12.46 7.78
CA GLU A 122 16.03 12.76 9.00
C GLU A 122 15.33 13.85 9.84
N GLY A 123 14.09 14.18 9.51
CA GLY A 123 13.30 15.25 10.08
C GLY A 123 13.52 16.61 9.44
N GLY A 124 12.76 17.61 9.84
CA GLY A 124 12.89 18.98 9.34
C GLY A 124 12.69 19.11 7.82
N SER A 125 13.65 19.74 7.12
CA SER A 125 13.55 20.00 5.68
C SER A 125 13.64 18.75 4.79
N THR A 126 14.17 17.64 5.32
CA THR A 126 14.28 16.39 4.53
C THR A 126 12.97 15.62 4.45
N GLN A 127 12.03 15.85 5.37
CA GLN A 127 10.74 15.17 5.40
C GLN A 127 9.92 15.42 4.12
N ALA A 128 9.77 16.67 3.72
CA ALA A 128 9.01 17.02 2.51
C ALA A 128 9.64 16.45 1.24
N VAL A 129 10.98 16.45 1.16
CA VAL A 129 11.72 15.84 0.05
C VAL A 129 11.51 14.34 0.02
N ASN A 130 11.63 13.67 1.18
CA ASN A 130 11.42 12.23 1.28
C ASN A 130 10.01 11.85 0.82
N LEU A 131 8.96 12.49 1.36
CA LEU A 131 7.57 12.20 1.04
C LEU A 131 7.20 12.41 -0.44
N SER A 132 7.91 13.28 -1.16
CA SER A 132 7.67 13.58 -2.57
C SER A 132 8.43 12.66 -3.54
N GLN A 133 9.25 11.75 -3.04
CA GLN A 133 9.98 10.79 -3.89
C GLN A 133 9.04 9.74 -4.47
N GLU A 134 9.25 9.38 -5.73
CA GLU A 134 8.42 8.43 -6.48
C GLU A 134 8.27 7.08 -5.77
N VAL A 135 9.33 6.58 -5.17
CA VAL A 135 9.32 5.30 -4.44
C VAL A 135 8.47 5.36 -3.18
N GLU A 136 8.47 6.50 -2.48
CA GLU A 136 7.65 6.74 -1.29
C GLU A 136 6.18 6.93 -1.63
N ILE A 137 5.89 7.73 -2.68
CA ILE A 137 4.51 7.90 -3.19
C ILE A 137 3.93 6.55 -3.58
N ASP A 138 4.70 5.71 -4.27
CA ASP A 138 4.29 4.37 -4.67
C ASP A 138 4.05 3.47 -3.44
N ALA A 139 4.95 3.48 -2.45
CA ALA A 139 4.81 2.68 -1.25
C ALA A 139 3.59 3.09 -0.42
N ASN A 140 3.38 4.39 -0.22
CA ASN A 140 2.21 4.94 0.47
C ASN A 140 0.91 4.61 -0.30
N ALA A 141 0.90 4.75 -1.63
CA ALA A 141 -0.27 4.45 -2.45
C ALA A 141 -0.66 2.96 -2.38
N TYR A 142 0.33 2.08 -2.39
CA TYR A 142 0.09 0.65 -2.30
C TYR A 142 -0.38 0.24 -0.90
N ALA A 143 0.24 0.79 0.15
CA ALA A 143 -0.19 0.59 1.53
C ALA A 143 -1.63 1.07 1.75
N LEU A 144 -1.98 2.25 1.24
CA LEU A 144 -3.34 2.79 1.28
C LEU A 144 -4.33 1.86 0.56
N CYS A 145 -3.96 1.35 -0.61
CA CYS A 145 -4.78 0.40 -1.37
C CYS A 145 -5.04 -0.87 -0.56
N LEU A 146 -4.00 -1.52 -0.03
CA LEU A 146 -4.13 -2.77 0.72
C LEU A 146 -4.89 -2.57 2.04
N SER A 147 -4.63 -1.47 2.77
CA SER A 147 -5.35 -1.16 4.01
C SER A 147 -6.84 -0.94 3.76
N ASN A 148 -7.20 -0.17 2.73
CA ASN A 148 -8.60 0.03 2.34
C ASN A 148 -9.28 -1.29 1.96
N MET A 149 -8.57 -2.18 1.28
CA MET A 149 -9.10 -3.50 0.91
C MET A 149 -9.30 -4.39 2.14
N LEU A 150 -8.34 -4.41 3.04
CA LEU A 150 -8.38 -5.24 4.24
C LEU A 150 -9.56 -4.87 5.15
N HIS A 151 -9.87 -3.57 5.26
CA HIS A 151 -10.90 -3.03 6.16
C HIS A 151 -12.18 -2.59 5.45
N ILE A 152 -12.39 -2.95 4.19
CA ILE A 152 -13.56 -2.48 3.42
C ILE A 152 -14.91 -2.92 4.02
N SER A 153 -14.93 -4.05 4.73
CA SER A 153 -16.12 -4.58 5.41
C SER A 153 -16.38 -3.96 6.78
N ASP A 154 -15.37 -3.31 7.36
CA ASP A 154 -15.46 -2.85 8.75
C ASP A 154 -16.26 -1.56 8.88
N ASN A 155 -16.56 -0.90 7.76
CA ASN A 155 -17.31 0.35 7.67
C ASN A 155 -16.76 1.45 8.61
N ILE A 156 -15.42 1.48 8.75
CA ILE A 156 -14.66 2.46 9.52
C ILE A 156 -13.96 3.43 8.60
N GLU A 157 -13.85 4.68 9.02
CA GLU A 157 -12.98 5.64 8.38
C GLU A 157 -11.54 5.35 8.79
N LEU A 158 -10.71 4.94 7.83
CA LEU A 158 -9.30 4.69 8.09
C LEU A 158 -8.58 6.02 8.28
N ARG A 159 -7.87 6.16 9.39
CA ARG A 159 -7.02 7.30 9.70
C ARG A 159 -5.61 6.81 9.95
N PHE A 160 -4.66 7.42 9.28
CA PHE A 160 -3.26 7.05 9.35
C PHE A 160 -2.45 8.18 9.97
N SER A 161 -1.45 7.83 10.77
CA SER A 161 -0.47 8.77 11.34
C SER A 161 0.56 9.22 10.29
N VAL A 162 0.15 9.35 9.05
CA VAL A 162 0.96 9.80 7.91
C VAL A 162 0.59 11.25 7.61
N PRO A 163 1.56 12.14 7.30
CA PRO A 163 1.26 13.51 6.91
C PRO A 163 0.25 13.59 5.76
N GLN A 164 -0.71 14.53 5.86
CA GLN A 164 -1.77 14.68 4.86
C GLN A 164 -1.22 14.89 3.45
N GLU A 165 -0.11 15.62 3.32
CA GLU A 165 0.55 15.88 2.05
C GLU A 165 1.02 14.58 1.37
N ALA A 166 1.50 13.61 2.14
CA ALA A 166 1.87 12.29 1.61
C ALA A 166 0.65 11.50 1.16
N MET A 167 -0.46 11.59 1.89
CA MET A 167 -1.71 10.94 1.53
C MET A 167 -2.34 11.56 0.28
N ASP A 168 -2.27 12.89 0.12
CA ASP A 168 -2.77 13.60 -1.05
C ASP A 168 -2.01 13.20 -2.33
N LEU A 169 -0.72 12.88 -2.22
CA LEU A 169 0.07 12.34 -3.33
C LEU A 169 -0.23 10.85 -3.60
N ALA A 170 -0.48 10.08 -2.56
CA ALA A 170 -0.70 8.64 -2.64
C ALA A 170 -2.11 8.26 -3.15
N ASP A 171 -3.17 9.01 -2.78
CA ASP A 171 -4.55 8.65 -3.05
C ASP A 171 -4.88 8.51 -4.54
N PRO A 172 -4.50 9.43 -5.45
CA PRO A 172 -4.76 9.26 -6.89
C PRO A 172 -4.10 8.01 -7.46
N ARG A 173 -2.87 7.69 -7.02
CA ARG A 173 -2.15 6.51 -7.46
C ARG A 173 -2.73 5.22 -6.87
N SER A 174 -3.15 5.24 -5.60
CA SER A 174 -3.87 4.13 -4.97
C SER A 174 -5.11 3.74 -5.79
N ARG A 175 -5.88 4.72 -6.28
CA ARG A 175 -7.04 4.47 -7.15
C ARG A 175 -6.65 3.82 -8.47
N GLN A 176 -5.54 4.22 -9.08
CA GLN A 176 -5.04 3.60 -10.32
C GLN A 176 -4.70 2.11 -10.14
N TYR A 177 -4.25 1.70 -8.95
CA TYR A 177 -4.02 0.28 -8.66
C TYR A 177 -5.28 -0.57 -8.78
N TYR A 178 -6.45 -0.04 -8.43
CA TYR A 178 -7.72 -0.73 -8.65
C TYR A 178 -8.09 -0.82 -10.13
N GLU A 179 -7.88 0.28 -10.87
CA GLU A 179 -8.33 0.41 -12.25
C GLU A 179 -7.47 -0.41 -13.20
N ASN A 180 -6.16 -0.44 -12.95
CA ASN A 180 -5.18 -1.10 -13.82
C ASN A 180 -5.01 -2.60 -13.54
N ARG A 181 -5.56 -3.12 -12.43
CA ARG A 181 -5.49 -4.54 -12.05
C ARG A 181 -6.88 -5.14 -11.91
N PRO A 182 -7.40 -5.81 -12.96
CA PRO A 182 -8.77 -6.36 -12.98
C PRO A 182 -9.06 -7.35 -11.84
N GLU A 183 -8.06 -8.10 -11.40
CA GLU A 183 -8.17 -9.03 -10.26
C GLU A 183 -8.37 -8.29 -8.95
N LEU A 184 -7.67 -7.18 -8.73
CA LEU A 184 -7.79 -6.34 -7.56
C LEU A 184 -9.17 -5.66 -7.53
N LYS A 185 -9.61 -5.12 -8.67
CA LYS A 185 -10.94 -4.54 -8.83
C LYS A 185 -12.04 -5.57 -8.54
N ARG A 186 -11.93 -6.79 -9.09
CA ARG A 186 -12.89 -7.88 -8.83
C ARG A 186 -12.95 -8.25 -7.35
N TYR A 187 -11.81 -8.29 -6.68
CA TYR A 187 -11.74 -8.56 -5.25
C TYR A 187 -12.47 -7.48 -4.43
N ILE A 188 -12.18 -6.20 -4.70
CA ILE A 188 -12.84 -5.07 -4.05
C ILE A 188 -14.34 -5.05 -4.31
N ASP A 189 -14.77 -5.27 -5.56
CA ASP A 189 -16.18 -5.32 -5.92
C ASP A 189 -16.91 -6.47 -5.20
N LYS A 190 -16.22 -7.60 -4.97
CA LYS A 190 -16.73 -8.69 -4.16
C LYS A 190 -16.90 -8.24 -2.70
N LEU A 191 -15.86 -7.65 -2.09
CA LEU A 191 -15.91 -7.19 -0.71
C LEU A 191 -17.02 -6.14 -0.51
N LYS A 192 -17.16 -5.18 -1.43
CA LYS A 192 -18.24 -4.19 -1.40
C LYS A 192 -19.61 -4.83 -1.43
N ARG A 193 -19.82 -5.84 -2.29
CA ARG A 193 -21.10 -6.59 -2.33
C ARG A 193 -21.36 -7.32 -1.02
N ASP A 194 -20.35 -8.00 -0.49
CA ASP A 194 -20.45 -8.77 0.75
C ASP A 194 -20.75 -7.84 1.96
N ALA A 195 -20.21 -6.60 1.93
CA ALA A 195 -20.50 -5.55 2.91
C ALA A 195 -21.83 -4.79 2.66
N GLY A 196 -22.62 -5.18 1.66
CA GLY A 196 -23.87 -4.50 1.31
C GLY A 196 -23.69 -3.11 0.69
N GLN A 197 -22.47 -2.75 0.27
CA GLN A 197 -22.20 -1.49 -0.41
C GLN A 197 -22.55 -1.56 -1.90
N PRO A 198 -23.08 -0.46 -2.49
CA PRO A 198 -23.41 -0.45 -3.91
C PRO A 198 -22.15 -0.57 -4.77
N VAL A 199 -22.08 -1.61 -5.58
CA VAL A 199 -21.05 -1.76 -6.62
C VAL A 199 -21.60 -1.17 -7.90
N VAL A 200 -20.93 -0.13 -8.43
CA VAL A 200 -21.30 0.46 -9.70
C VAL A 200 -20.87 -0.50 -10.81
N ARG A 201 -21.83 -1.24 -11.35
CA ARG A 201 -21.60 -2.12 -12.49
C ARG A 201 -21.56 -1.32 -13.79
N LYS A 202 -20.55 -1.56 -14.63
CA LYS A 202 -20.55 -1.05 -16.00
C LYS A 202 -21.78 -1.62 -16.74
N PRO A 203 -22.68 -0.76 -17.25
CA PRO A 203 -23.86 -1.25 -17.94
C PRO A 203 -23.50 -1.93 -19.25
N GLU A 204 -24.30 -2.90 -19.68
CA GLU A 204 -24.18 -3.48 -21.01
C GLU A 204 -24.60 -2.48 -22.08
N ARG A 205 -24.00 -2.59 -23.29
CA ARG A 205 -24.23 -1.63 -24.40
C ARG A 205 -25.70 -1.33 -24.67
N ASN A 206 -26.57 -2.30 -24.49
CA ASN A 206 -28.00 -2.21 -24.81
C ASN A 206 -28.89 -1.91 -23.61
N GLU A 207 -28.36 -1.89 -22.40
CA GLU A 207 -29.12 -1.52 -21.18
C GLU A 207 -29.48 -0.03 -21.18
N LEU A 208 -30.49 0.34 -20.39
CA LEU A 208 -30.79 1.74 -20.13
C LEU A 208 -29.62 2.39 -19.39
N CYS A 209 -29.26 3.61 -19.80
CA CYS A 209 -28.16 4.32 -19.16
C CYS A 209 -28.51 4.69 -17.71
N PRO A 210 -27.68 4.34 -16.72
CA PRO A 210 -27.92 4.68 -15.33
C PRO A 210 -27.94 6.18 -15.01
N CYS A 211 -27.52 7.04 -15.96
CA CYS A 211 -27.58 8.50 -15.80
C CYS A 211 -29.01 9.08 -15.80
N GLY A 212 -30.05 8.24 -15.96
CA GLY A 212 -31.44 8.67 -15.97
C GLY A 212 -31.93 9.29 -17.28
N SER A 213 -31.11 9.31 -18.35
CA SER A 213 -31.49 9.92 -19.66
C SER A 213 -32.53 9.15 -20.45
N GLY A 214 -32.94 7.95 -20.01
CA GLY A 214 -33.84 7.05 -20.75
C GLY A 214 -33.24 6.45 -22.04
N LYS A 215 -31.98 6.79 -22.39
CA LYS A 215 -31.29 6.26 -23.58
C LYS A 215 -30.53 4.99 -23.24
N LYS A 216 -30.30 4.14 -24.27
CA LYS A 216 -29.38 2.99 -24.12
C LYS A 216 -27.95 3.48 -23.84
N PHE A 217 -27.20 2.75 -22.99
CA PHE A 217 -25.85 3.09 -22.57
C PHE A 217 -24.93 3.43 -23.77
N LYS A 218 -24.95 2.62 -24.83
CA LYS A 218 -24.19 2.84 -26.07
C LYS A 218 -24.48 4.16 -26.79
N LYS A 219 -25.65 4.74 -26.55
CA LYS A 219 -26.09 6.01 -27.16
C LYS A 219 -26.01 7.19 -26.19
N CYS A 220 -25.47 6.99 -25.00
CA CYS A 220 -25.46 7.99 -23.94
C CYS A 220 -24.08 8.19 -23.31
N CYS A 221 -23.66 7.33 -22.39
CA CYS A 221 -22.46 7.51 -21.57
C CYS A 221 -21.29 6.58 -21.93
N ILE A 222 -21.42 5.70 -22.92
CA ILE A 222 -20.30 4.84 -23.36
C ILE A 222 -19.18 5.73 -23.90
N GLY A 223 -17.94 5.51 -23.49
CA GLY A 223 -16.78 6.30 -23.90
C GLY A 223 -16.69 7.70 -23.30
N LYS A 224 -17.48 8.00 -22.25
CA LYS A 224 -17.40 9.30 -21.52
C LYS A 224 -16.64 9.21 -20.19
N GLY A 225 -15.99 8.07 -19.91
CA GLY A 225 -15.21 7.88 -18.71
C GLY A 225 -15.98 7.74 -17.39
N ILE A 226 -17.33 7.73 -17.44
CA ILE A 226 -18.17 7.65 -16.24
C ILE A 226 -18.33 6.20 -15.75
N TYR A 227 -18.21 5.24 -16.66
CA TYR A 227 -18.39 3.79 -16.41
C TYR A 227 -17.34 2.97 -17.17
N ASP A 228 -16.26 3.58 -17.61
CA ASP A 228 -15.18 2.92 -18.37
C ASP A 228 -14.17 2.25 -17.45
#